data_dac1c22e4377b1f62a74ca57717f9e29
#
_entry.id   dac1c22e4377b1f62a74ca57717f9e29
#
_cell.length_a   1.000
_cell.length_b   1.000
_cell.length_c   1.000
_cell.angle_alpha   90.00
_cell.angle_beta   90.00
_cell.angle_gamma   90.00
#
_symmetry.space_group_name_H-M   'P 1'
#
loop_
_entity.id
_entity.type
_entity.pdbx_description
1 polymer ?
#
loop_
_entity_poly.entity_id
_entity_poly.type
_entity_poly.pdbx_seq_one_letter_code
_entity_poly.pdbx_strand_id
1 'polypeptide(L)'
;LAAVGMPVISASSTITELPDDHLVVKERHGSGSEQIGINLTREAAEIHAGKLENPIFQPYVGGREFSAEVWLDKTSRAHGVVLRWRTLVVSGESHHTVTFRNGEWEDLVVACVETLGLTGHALAQVIVDENDSPHIVEINPRLGGATPLSLACGLHSIEWFLRETAGEVMSLGSTFKPSPGKSLTREGDRVTIEL
;
A
#
# COMPACT_ATOMS: atom_id res chain seq x y z
N LEU A 1 -13.91 -3.84 -2.78
CA LEU A 1 -12.96 -4.92 -3.05
C LEU A 1 -13.42 -6.24 -2.43
N ALA A 2 -13.80 -6.29 -1.15
CA ALA A 2 -14.30 -7.53 -0.52
C ALA A 2 -15.49 -8.13 -1.27
N ALA A 3 -16.42 -7.32 -1.75
CA ALA A 3 -17.60 -7.77 -2.50
C ALA A 3 -17.28 -8.49 -3.83
N VAL A 4 -16.07 -8.33 -4.34
CA VAL A 4 -15.56 -8.99 -5.56
C VAL A 4 -14.46 -10.02 -5.25
N GLY A 5 -14.36 -10.46 -3.98
CA GLY A 5 -13.45 -11.53 -3.57
C GLY A 5 -11.98 -11.15 -3.44
N MET A 6 -11.63 -9.85 -3.42
CA MET A 6 -10.25 -9.41 -3.18
C MET A 6 -9.86 -9.60 -1.71
N PRO A 7 -8.60 -10.01 -1.40
CA PRO A 7 -8.14 -10.29 -0.05
C PRO A 7 -7.85 -8.99 0.72
N VAL A 8 -8.89 -8.26 1.09
CA VAL A 8 -8.79 -7.03 1.88
C VAL A 8 -9.04 -7.33 3.34
N ILE A 9 -8.31 -6.68 4.23
CA ILE A 9 -8.60 -6.72 5.66
C ILE A 9 -9.91 -5.97 5.89
N SER A 10 -10.93 -6.67 6.40
CA SER A 10 -12.23 -6.07 6.71
C SER A 10 -12.08 -4.97 7.76
N ALA A 11 -12.89 -3.94 7.67
CA ALA A 11 -12.92 -2.88 8.66
C ALA A 11 -14.36 -2.62 9.11
N SER A 12 -14.57 -2.46 10.41
CA SER A 12 -15.86 -2.10 11.00
C SER A 12 -15.71 -0.90 11.93
N SER A 13 -16.77 -0.11 12.06
CA SER A 13 -16.91 0.89 13.13
C SER A 13 -17.37 0.28 14.46
N THR A 14 -17.73 -1.01 14.45
CA THR A 14 -18.30 -1.72 15.60
C THR A 14 -17.47 -2.96 15.88
N ILE A 15 -16.87 -3.03 17.07
CA ILE A 15 -15.99 -4.14 17.46
C ILE A 15 -16.71 -5.50 17.47
N THR A 16 -18.01 -5.51 17.78
CA THR A 16 -18.81 -6.73 17.86
C THR A 16 -19.06 -7.41 16.52
N GLU A 17 -18.82 -6.71 15.41
CA GLU A 17 -18.94 -7.28 14.06
C GLU A 17 -17.70 -8.09 13.64
N LEU A 18 -16.61 -8.01 14.41
CA LEU A 18 -15.38 -8.75 14.14
C LEU A 18 -15.28 -9.95 15.09
N PRO A 19 -15.04 -11.15 14.56
CA PRO A 19 -14.92 -12.37 15.39
C PRO A 19 -13.56 -12.48 16.10
N ASP A 20 -12.56 -11.72 15.65
CA ASP A 20 -11.18 -11.89 16.04
C ASP A 20 -10.88 -11.36 17.45
N ASP A 21 -9.98 -12.03 18.17
CA ASP A 21 -9.55 -11.66 19.53
C ASP A 21 -8.43 -10.63 19.53
N HIS A 22 -7.71 -10.51 18.41
CA HIS A 22 -6.63 -9.55 18.21
C HIS A 22 -6.97 -8.55 17.11
N LEU A 23 -6.87 -7.27 17.42
CA LEU A 23 -7.39 -6.20 16.59
C LEU A 23 -6.34 -5.11 16.35
N VAL A 24 -6.51 -4.41 15.23
CA VAL A 24 -5.94 -3.10 14.96
C VAL A 24 -7.05 -2.07 15.11
N VAL A 25 -6.75 -0.97 15.81
CA VAL A 25 -7.67 0.16 15.99
C VAL A 25 -6.99 1.42 15.50
N LYS A 26 -7.66 2.16 14.64
CA LYS A 26 -7.11 3.41 14.08
C LYS A 26 -8.22 4.40 13.75
N GLU A 27 -7.85 5.67 13.56
CA GLU A 27 -8.78 6.65 13.01
C GLU A 27 -9.23 6.23 11.59
N ARG A 28 -10.49 6.49 11.27
CA ARG A 28 -11.05 6.34 9.92
C ARG A 28 -10.40 7.31 8.95
N HIS A 29 -10.13 8.54 9.41
CA HIS A 29 -9.54 9.62 8.65
C HIS A 29 -8.27 10.08 9.35
N GLY A 30 -7.12 9.87 8.74
CA GLY A 30 -5.83 10.20 9.35
C GLY A 30 -4.69 9.94 8.39
N SER A 31 -3.48 10.29 8.83
CA SER A 31 -2.23 10.03 8.10
C SER A 31 -1.10 9.72 9.07
N GLY A 32 0.03 9.18 8.56
CA GLY A 32 1.25 9.03 9.34
C GLY A 32 1.23 7.96 10.43
N SER A 33 0.26 7.05 10.41
CA SER A 33 0.12 5.99 11.44
C SER A 33 0.02 6.52 12.87
N GLU A 34 -0.46 7.75 13.04
CA GLU A 34 -0.66 8.34 14.35
C GLU A 34 -1.78 7.64 15.10
N GLN A 35 -1.55 7.37 16.39
CA GLN A 35 -2.55 6.78 17.30
C GLN A 35 -3.13 5.42 16.83
N ILE A 36 -2.33 4.61 16.12
CA ILE A 36 -2.75 3.25 15.77
C ILE A 36 -2.45 2.30 16.95
N GLY A 37 -3.47 1.57 17.40
CA GLY A 37 -3.33 0.44 18.30
C GLY A 37 -3.18 -0.85 17.48
N ILE A 38 -2.09 -1.59 17.66
CA ILE A 38 -1.78 -2.80 16.88
C ILE A 38 -1.75 -4.01 17.80
N ASN A 39 -2.35 -5.11 17.35
CA ASN A 39 -2.39 -6.40 18.07
C ASN A 39 -2.97 -6.27 19.48
N LEU A 40 -4.06 -5.53 19.60
CA LEU A 40 -4.76 -5.30 20.86
C LEU A 40 -5.77 -6.41 21.13
N THR A 41 -5.88 -6.83 22.40
CA THR A 41 -7.05 -7.61 22.84
C THR A 41 -8.32 -6.78 22.70
N ARG A 42 -9.49 -7.40 22.67
CA ARG A 42 -10.78 -6.67 22.56
C ARG A 42 -10.93 -5.58 23.61
N GLU A 43 -10.63 -5.88 24.88
CA GLU A 43 -10.68 -4.90 25.95
C GLU A 43 -9.73 -3.71 25.71
N ALA A 44 -8.47 -3.99 25.33
CA ALA A 44 -7.50 -2.95 25.02
C ALA A 44 -7.91 -2.13 23.79
N ALA A 45 -8.54 -2.77 22.79
CA ALA A 45 -9.05 -2.13 21.59
C ALA A 45 -10.19 -1.14 21.91
N GLU A 46 -11.12 -1.50 22.78
CA GLU A 46 -12.19 -0.60 23.25
C GLU A 46 -11.63 0.60 24.00
N ILE A 47 -10.66 0.38 24.92
CA ILE A 47 -9.99 1.46 25.65
C ILE A 47 -9.25 2.39 24.68
N HIS A 48 -8.58 1.81 23.68
CA HIS A 48 -7.85 2.61 22.68
C HIS A 48 -8.81 3.43 21.82
N ALA A 49 -9.90 2.82 21.35
CA ALA A 49 -10.93 3.49 20.55
C ALA A 49 -11.53 4.70 21.25
N GLY A 50 -11.67 4.65 22.57
CA GLY A 50 -12.15 5.80 23.38
C GLY A 50 -11.26 7.05 23.33
N LYS A 51 -10.06 6.96 22.76
CA LYS A 51 -9.14 8.10 22.55
C LYS A 51 -9.19 8.68 21.14
N LEU A 52 -9.95 8.06 20.25
CA LEU A 52 -10.09 8.41 18.85
C LEU A 52 -11.44 9.08 18.60
N GLU A 53 -11.51 9.89 17.55
CA GLU A 53 -12.76 10.59 17.17
C GLU A 53 -13.70 9.68 16.37
N ASN A 54 -13.13 8.97 15.38
CA ASN A 54 -13.86 8.08 14.47
C ASN A 54 -13.13 6.74 14.33
N PRO A 55 -13.08 5.92 15.39
CA PRO A 55 -12.32 4.67 15.36
C PRO A 55 -12.89 3.68 14.36
N ILE A 56 -11.99 2.95 13.71
CA ILE A 56 -12.29 1.72 12.98
C ILE A 56 -11.46 0.58 13.55
N PHE A 57 -12.07 -0.60 13.53
CA PHE A 57 -11.47 -1.86 13.98
C PHE A 57 -11.20 -2.75 12.77
N GLN A 58 -10.07 -3.43 12.78
CA GLN A 58 -9.69 -4.42 11.79
C GLN A 58 -9.12 -5.65 12.50
N PRO A 59 -9.29 -6.87 11.96
CA PRO A 59 -8.51 -8.02 12.42
C PRO A 59 -7.02 -7.73 12.36
N TYR A 60 -6.28 -8.16 13.38
CA TYR A 60 -4.83 -8.10 13.31
C TYR A 60 -4.30 -9.23 12.41
N VAL A 61 -3.54 -8.87 11.41
CA VAL A 61 -2.81 -9.82 10.56
C VAL A 61 -1.32 -9.61 10.82
N GLY A 62 -0.67 -10.63 11.35
CA GLY A 62 0.79 -10.65 11.52
C GLY A 62 1.47 -11.05 10.22
N GLY A 63 2.67 -10.49 9.95
CA GLY A 63 3.39 -10.86 8.75
C GLY A 63 4.40 -9.81 8.29
N ARG A 64 4.91 -10.01 7.07
CA ARG A 64 5.80 -9.06 6.41
C ARG A 64 4.99 -8.08 5.58
N GLU A 65 5.38 -6.82 5.58
CA GLU A 65 4.68 -5.79 4.83
C GLU A 65 5.45 -5.38 3.58
N PHE A 66 4.72 -5.20 2.47
CA PHE A 66 5.24 -4.54 1.29
C PHE A 66 4.33 -3.39 0.84
N SER A 67 4.93 -2.44 0.14
CA SER A 67 4.22 -1.43 -0.61
C SER A 67 4.26 -1.77 -2.09
N ALA A 68 3.17 -1.50 -2.80
CA ALA A 68 3.08 -1.59 -4.25
C ALA A 68 2.72 -0.22 -4.81
N GLU A 69 3.59 0.32 -5.66
CA GLU A 69 3.30 1.53 -6.42
C GLU A 69 2.81 1.18 -7.81
N VAL A 70 1.68 1.77 -8.20
CA VAL A 70 1.06 1.58 -9.51
C VAL A 70 0.80 2.94 -10.15
N TRP A 71 1.00 3.05 -11.46
CA TRP A 71 0.51 4.16 -12.23
C TRP A 71 -0.60 3.69 -13.19
N LEU A 72 -1.73 4.41 -13.16
CA LEU A 72 -2.91 4.14 -13.99
C LEU A 72 -3.20 5.35 -14.87
N ASP A 73 -3.59 5.09 -16.12
CA ASP A 73 -4.05 6.14 -17.03
C ASP A 73 -5.47 6.62 -16.68
N LYS A 74 -5.95 7.63 -17.41
CA LYS A 74 -7.31 8.18 -17.24
C LYS A 74 -8.44 7.20 -17.55
N THR A 75 -8.13 6.02 -18.11
CA THR A 75 -9.10 4.93 -18.33
C THR A 75 -9.03 3.88 -17.22
N SER A 76 -8.26 4.16 -16.13
CA SER A 76 -8.02 3.25 -15.01
C SER A 76 -7.24 1.98 -15.38
N ARG A 77 -6.45 2.01 -16.45
CA ARG A 77 -5.58 0.92 -16.85
C ARG A 77 -4.19 1.10 -16.26
N ALA A 78 -3.68 0.09 -15.60
CA ALA A 78 -2.33 0.10 -15.04
C ALA A 78 -1.26 -0.07 -16.12
N HIS A 79 -0.22 0.76 -16.08
CA HIS A 79 0.92 0.74 -16.99
C HIS A 79 2.25 0.42 -16.32
N GLY A 80 2.30 0.40 -15.00
CA GLY A 80 3.48 0.00 -14.25
C GLY A 80 3.15 -0.35 -12.81
N VAL A 81 3.84 -1.36 -12.28
CA VAL A 81 3.75 -1.78 -10.89
C VAL A 81 5.14 -2.07 -10.32
N VAL A 82 5.42 -1.57 -9.12
CA VAL A 82 6.67 -1.80 -8.39
C VAL A 82 6.35 -2.28 -6.98
N LEU A 83 6.76 -3.50 -6.65
CA LEU A 83 6.64 -4.05 -5.31
C LEU A 83 7.92 -3.79 -4.51
N ARG A 84 7.78 -3.39 -3.24
CA ARG A 84 8.90 -3.09 -2.34
C ARG A 84 8.63 -3.61 -0.92
N TRP A 85 9.48 -4.48 -0.41
CA TRP A 85 9.45 -4.84 1.00
C TRP A 85 9.73 -3.63 1.88
N ARG A 86 8.99 -3.46 2.96
CA ARG A 86 9.18 -2.44 3.98
C ARG A 86 10.02 -3.05 5.11
N THR A 87 11.34 -3.05 4.95
CA THR A 87 12.26 -3.75 5.86
C THR A 87 12.60 -2.95 7.12
N LEU A 88 12.48 -1.62 7.06
CA LEU A 88 12.55 -0.74 8.22
C LEU A 88 11.48 0.34 8.08
N VAL A 89 10.58 0.42 9.06
CA VAL A 89 9.52 1.43 9.13
C VAL A 89 9.67 2.24 10.40
N VAL A 90 9.64 3.57 10.27
CA VAL A 90 9.68 4.50 11.40
C VAL A 90 8.52 5.49 11.22
N SER A 91 7.67 5.60 12.22
CA SER A 91 6.48 6.48 12.21
C SER A 91 5.62 6.33 10.93
N GLY A 92 5.42 5.08 10.47
CA GLY A 92 4.63 4.78 9.27
C GLY A 92 5.36 4.99 7.94
N GLU A 93 6.56 5.56 7.92
CA GLU A 93 7.36 5.75 6.71
C GLU A 93 8.39 4.64 6.53
N SER A 94 8.62 4.24 5.27
CA SER A 94 9.66 3.28 4.91
C SER A 94 11.02 3.96 4.96
N HIS A 95 11.83 3.63 5.98
CA HIS A 95 13.22 4.07 6.11
C HIS A 95 14.21 3.17 5.36
N HIS A 96 13.89 1.88 5.24
CA HIS A 96 14.59 1.00 4.31
C HIS A 96 13.58 0.15 3.55
N THR A 97 13.76 0.06 2.24
CA THR A 97 12.86 -0.70 1.36
C THR A 97 13.65 -1.29 0.19
N VAL A 98 13.26 -2.48 -0.25
CA VAL A 98 13.95 -3.23 -1.32
C VAL A 98 12.93 -3.73 -2.33
N THR A 99 13.19 -3.49 -3.61
CA THR A 99 12.32 -3.98 -4.69
C THR A 99 12.40 -5.49 -4.83
N PHE A 100 11.26 -6.10 -5.12
CA PHE A 100 11.17 -7.53 -5.41
C PHE A 100 10.15 -7.81 -6.51
N ARG A 101 10.06 -9.05 -6.95
CA ARG A 101 9.11 -9.50 -7.96
C ARG A 101 8.29 -10.67 -7.43
N ASN A 102 7.00 -10.60 -7.66
CA ASN A 102 6.05 -11.71 -7.50
C ASN A 102 4.88 -11.46 -8.45
N GLY A 103 4.78 -12.26 -9.52
CA GLY A 103 3.80 -12.05 -10.58
C GLY A 103 2.35 -12.09 -10.08
N GLU A 104 2.02 -13.00 -9.17
CA GLU A 104 0.67 -13.15 -8.61
C GLU A 104 0.28 -11.92 -7.77
N TRP A 105 1.20 -11.40 -6.96
CA TRP A 105 0.94 -10.22 -6.14
C TRP A 105 0.95 -8.92 -6.95
N GLU A 106 1.78 -8.84 -8.01
CA GLU A 106 1.72 -7.74 -8.97
C GLU A 106 0.35 -7.67 -9.65
N ASP A 107 -0.13 -8.80 -10.15
CA ASP A 107 -1.42 -8.91 -10.83
C ASP A 107 -2.60 -8.68 -9.86
N LEU A 108 -2.50 -9.16 -8.61
CA LEU A 108 -3.48 -8.88 -7.56
C LEU A 108 -3.61 -7.38 -7.28
N VAL A 109 -2.49 -6.68 -7.07
CA VAL A 109 -2.51 -5.24 -6.77
C VAL A 109 -3.05 -4.45 -7.97
N VAL A 110 -2.61 -4.78 -9.18
CA VAL A 110 -3.14 -4.16 -10.41
C VAL A 110 -4.65 -4.36 -10.50
N ALA A 111 -5.14 -5.59 -10.34
CA ALA A 111 -6.58 -5.87 -10.39
C ALA A 111 -7.37 -5.08 -9.32
N CYS A 112 -6.80 -4.91 -8.12
CA CYS A 112 -7.44 -4.13 -7.06
C CYS A 112 -7.58 -2.64 -7.42
N VAL A 113 -6.51 -2.01 -7.91
CA VAL A 113 -6.53 -0.57 -8.22
C VAL A 113 -7.37 -0.26 -9.46
N GLU A 114 -7.37 -1.15 -10.46
CA GLU A 114 -8.24 -1.05 -11.64
C GLU A 114 -9.72 -1.24 -11.26
N THR A 115 -10.04 -2.21 -10.39
CA THR A 115 -11.41 -2.45 -9.88
C THR A 115 -11.96 -1.24 -9.13
N LEU A 116 -11.10 -0.48 -8.45
CA LEU A 116 -11.49 0.77 -7.77
C LEU A 116 -11.70 1.94 -8.76
N GLY A 117 -11.35 1.79 -10.02
CA GLY A 117 -11.43 2.86 -11.01
C GLY A 117 -10.48 4.02 -10.71
N LEU A 118 -9.34 3.75 -10.09
CA LEU A 118 -8.34 4.78 -9.77
C LEU A 118 -7.64 5.25 -11.04
N THR A 119 -7.15 6.49 -10.99
CA THR A 119 -6.33 7.11 -12.04
C THR A 119 -5.12 7.80 -11.44
N GLY A 120 -4.04 7.91 -12.20
CA GLY A 120 -2.80 8.49 -11.72
C GLY A 120 -2.00 7.52 -10.83
N HIS A 121 -1.44 8.04 -9.75
CA HIS A 121 -0.64 7.25 -8.82
C HIS A 121 -1.50 6.57 -7.75
N ALA A 122 -1.21 5.31 -7.49
CA ALA A 122 -1.77 4.56 -6.38
C ALA A 122 -0.65 3.84 -5.61
N LEU A 123 -0.76 3.86 -4.29
CA LEU A 123 0.13 3.16 -3.37
C LEU A 123 -0.70 2.19 -2.54
N ALA A 124 -0.54 0.89 -2.77
CA ALA A 124 -1.14 -0.14 -1.94
C ALA A 124 -0.16 -0.60 -0.86
N GLN A 125 -0.68 -0.88 0.34
CA GLN A 125 0.04 -1.56 1.42
C GLN A 125 -0.58 -2.92 1.65
N VAL A 126 0.29 -3.93 1.73
CA VAL A 126 -0.10 -5.34 1.78
C VAL A 126 0.72 -6.04 2.85
N ILE A 127 0.06 -6.79 3.73
CA ILE A 127 0.70 -7.71 4.67
C ILE A 127 0.65 -9.11 4.07
N VAL A 128 1.76 -9.81 4.12
CA VAL A 128 1.85 -11.22 3.74
C VAL A 128 1.99 -12.03 5.02
N ASP A 129 0.99 -12.85 5.31
CA ASP A 129 0.94 -13.65 6.52
C ASP A 129 1.92 -14.85 6.49
N GLU A 130 1.92 -15.66 7.54
CA GLU A 130 2.79 -16.84 7.67
C GLU A 130 2.52 -17.95 6.65
N ASN A 131 1.36 -17.91 5.97
CA ASN A 131 0.99 -18.84 4.91
C ASN A 131 1.28 -18.29 3.50
N ASP A 132 2.10 -17.24 3.40
CA ASP A 132 2.36 -16.48 2.17
C ASP A 132 1.10 -15.89 1.49
N SER A 133 0.03 -15.68 2.26
CA SER A 133 -1.22 -15.08 1.76
C SER A 133 -1.17 -13.55 1.88
N PRO A 134 -1.40 -12.81 0.77
CA PRO A 134 -1.41 -11.35 0.78
C PRO A 134 -2.75 -10.82 1.29
N HIS A 135 -2.69 -9.81 2.17
CA HIS A 135 -3.84 -9.08 2.72
C HIS A 135 -3.68 -7.59 2.47
N ILE A 136 -4.58 -6.99 1.69
CA ILE A 136 -4.54 -5.57 1.39
C ILE A 136 -5.01 -4.79 2.60
N VAL A 137 -4.14 -3.94 3.13
CA VAL A 137 -4.37 -3.09 4.30
C VAL A 137 -5.06 -1.80 3.91
N GLU A 138 -4.49 -1.12 2.90
CA GLU A 138 -4.99 0.15 2.39
C GLU A 138 -4.49 0.42 0.98
N ILE A 139 -5.21 1.30 0.27
CA ILE A 139 -4.80 1.84 -1.03
C ILE A 139 -4.92 3.36 -0.97
N ASN A 140 -3.81 4.04 -1.22
CA ASN A 140 -3.70 5.50 -1.19
C ASN A 140 -3.54 6.04 -2.62
N PRO A 141 -4.44 6.87 -3.14
CA PRO A 141 -4.33 7.47 -4.48
C PRO A 141 -3.33 8.65 -4.49
N ARG A 142 -2.07 8.36 -4.19
CA ARG A 142 -0.99 9.36 -4.10
C ARG A 142 0.38 8.71 -4.22
N LEU A 143 1.41 9.55 -4.41
CA LEU A 143 2.81 9.17 -4.28
C LEU A 143 3.14 8.78 -2.83
N GLY A 144 4.04 7.83 -2.65
CA GLY A 144 4.57 7.40 -1.35
C GLY A 144 5.92 8.03 -1.01
N GLY A 145 6.35 7.94 0.26
CA GLY A 145 7.67 8.44 0.69
C GLY A 145 8.86 7.76 0.01
N ALA A 146 8.69 6.52 -0.48
CA ALA A 146 9.71 5.79 -1.21
C ALA A 146 9.49 5.73 -2.75
N THR A 147 8.59 6.55 -3.30
CA THR A 147 8.39 6.74 -4.74
C THR A 147 9.70 7.05 -5.50
N PRO A 148 10.68 7.80 -4.94
CA PRO A 148 11.97 8.00 -5.62
C PRO A 148 12.65 6.70 -6.06
N LEU A 149 12.55 5.62 -5.29
CA LEU A 149 13.07 4.31 -5.70
C LEU A 149 12.33 3.76 -6.92
N SER A 150 11.01 3.82 -6.93
CA SER A 150 10.20 3.33 -8.06
C SER A 150 10.50 4.09 -9.35
N LEU A 151 10.68 5.41 -9.25
CA LEU A 151 11.10 6.26 -10.38
C LEU A 151 12.51 5.89 -10.87
N ALA A 152 13.47 5.73 -9.95
CA ALA A 152 14.84 5.34 -10.28
C ALA A 152 14.91 3.93 -10.89
N CYS A 153 13.95 3.05 -10.57
CA CYS A 153 13.81 1.74 -11.20
C CYS A 153 13.14 1.77 -12.57
N GLY A 154 12.68 2.93 -13.05
CA GLY A 154 12.08 3.08 -14.37
C GLY A 154 10.54 3.13 -14.39
N LEU A 155 9.87 3.26 -13.24
CA LEU A 155 8.46 3.61 -13.19
C LEU A 155 8.30 5.10 -13.52
N HIS A 156 8.38 5.48 -14.79
CA HIS A 156 8.33 6.88 -15.24
C HIS A 156 6.95 7.54 -15.05
N SER A 157 6.30 7.25 -13.95
CA SER A 157 4.90 7.60 -13.68
C SER A 157 4.63 9.11 -13.69
N ILE A 158 5.59 9.94 -13.25
CA ILE A 158 5.47 11.40 -13.29
C ILE A 158 5.51 11.88 -14.74
N GLU A 159 6.44 11.36 -15.55
CA GLU A 159 6.53 11.68 -16.97
C GLU A 159 5.25 11.25 -17.71
N TRP A 160 4.76 10.04 -17.46
CA TRP A 160 3.53 9.52 -18.04
C TRP A 160 2.31 10.38 -17.68
N PHE A 161 2.20 10.78 -16.43
CA PHE A 161 1.15 11.68 -15.97
C PHE A 161 1.19 13.04 -16.69
N LEU A 162 2.38 13.63 -16.86
CA LEU A 162 2.53 14.90 -17.56
C LEU A 162 2.18 14.79 -19.04
N ARG A 163 2.63 13.72 -19.72
CA ARG A 163 2.29 13.46 -21.12
C ARG A 163 0.80 13.28 -21.33
N GLU A 164 0.16 12.46 -20.47
CA GLU A 164 -1.29 12.27 -20.54
C GLU A 164 -2.05 13.57 -20.31
N THR A 165 -1.61 14.40 -19.35
CA THR A 165 -2.20 15.71 -19.08
C THR A 165 -2.03 16.66 -20.28
N ALA A 166 -0.92 16.55 -21.02
CA ALA A 166 -0.69 17.27 -22.26
C ALA A 166 -1.52 16.76 -23.46
N GLY A 167 -2.31 15.71 -23.27
CA GLY A 167 -3.18 15.12 -24.27
C GLY A 167 -2.50 14.06 -25.17
N GLU A 168 -1.31 13.58 -24.79
CA GLU A 168 -0.66 12.49 -25.47
C GLU A 168 -1.40 11.16 -25.18
N VAL A 169 -1.57 10.35 -26.21
CA VAL A 169 -2.09 8.98 -26.06
C VAL A 169 -0.94 8.08 -25.62
N MET A 170 -1.02 7.58 -24.39
CA MET A 170 -0.01 6.66 -23.87
C MET A 170 -0.20 5.27 -24.49
N SER A 171 0.68 4.91 -25.44
CA SER A 171 0.75 3.55 -26.01
C SER A 171 1.84 2.77 -25.29
N LEU A 172 1.63 2.47 -24.01
CA LEU A 172 2.49 1.57 -23.26
C LEU A 172 2.02 0.13 -23.53
N GLY A 173 2.89 -0.73 -24.01
CA GLY A 173 2.56 -2.09 -24.41
C GLY A 173 2.10 -2.98 -23.23
N SER A 174 3.04 -3.60 -22.54
CA SER A 174 2.78 -4.36 -21.29
C SER A 174 3.02 -3.51 -20.07
N THR A 175 2.40 -3.88 -18.95
CA THR A 175 2.66 -3.24 -17.64
C THR A 175 4.14 -3.32 -17.29
N PHE A 176 4.76 -2.17 -17.02
CA PHE A 176 6.17 -2.09 -16.64
C PHE A 176 6.39 -2.74 -15.27
N LYS A 177 7.43 -3.54 -15.17
CA LYS A 177 7.84 -4.25 -13.96
C LYS A 177 9.37 -4.15 -13.81
N PRO A 178 9.91 -3.57 -12.72
CA PRO A 178 11.35 -3.33 -12.59
C PRO A 178 12.13 -4.60 -12.24
N SER A 179 13.45 -4.52 -12.33
CA SER A 179 14.34 -5.55 -11.78
C SER A 179 14.29 -5.54 -10.25
N PRO A 180 14.37 -6.69 -9.58
CA PRO A 180 14.39 -6.78 -8.13
C PRO A 180 15.76 -6.39 -7.53
N GLY A 181 15.80 -6.24 -6.19
CA GLY A 181 17.04 -6.05 -5.43
C GLY A 181 17.55 -4.61 -5.37
N LYS A 182 16.78 -3.65 -5.88
CA LYS A 182 17.09 -2.22 -5.75
C LYS A 182 16.61 -1.71 -4.40
N SER A 183 17.38 -0.84 -3.74
CA SER A 183 17.04 -0.39 -2.39
C SER A 183 17.00 1.13 -2.24
N LEU A 184 16.24 1.57 -1.24
CA LEU A 184 16.25 2.94 -0.74
C LEU A 184 16.45 2.90 0.77
N THR A 185 17.40 3.72 1.25
CA THR A 185 17.63 3.96 2.67
C THR A 185 17.42 5.45 2.97
N ARG A 186 16.70 5.74 4.05
CA ARG A 186 16.47 7.10 4.57
C ARG A 186 17.13 7.24 5.92
N GLU A 187 17.98 8.27 6.06
CA GLU A 187 18.66 8.66 7.29
C GLU A 187 18.44 10.17 7.50
N GLY A 188 17.47 10.51 8.34
CA GLY A 188 17.00 11.90 8.45
C GLY A 188 16.50 12.42 7.09
N ASP A 189 17.03 13.55 6.64
CA ASP A 189 16.67 14.16 5.35
C ASP A 189 17.41 13.55 4.15
N ARG A 190 18.39 12.68 4.41
CA ARG A 190 19.17 12.03 3.36
C ARG A 190 18.48 10.78 2.86
N VAL A 191 18.36 10.67 1.54
CA VAL A 191 17.88 9.47 0.85
C VAL A 191 18.98 8.92 -0.05
N THR A 192 19.32 7.65 0.13
CA THR A 192 20.29 6.92 -0.70
C THR A 192 19.55 5.83 -1.47
N ILE A 193 19.81 5.73 -2.78
CA ILE A 193 19.23 4.70 -3.66
C ILE A 193 20.36 3.88 -4.25
N GLU A 194 20.25 2.56 -4.15
CA GLU A 194 21.15 1.58 -4.76
C GLU A 194 20.38 0.83 -5.85
N LEU A 195 20.90 0.88 -7.09
CA LEU A 195 20.26 0.34 -8.31
C LEU A 195 20.94 -0.94 -8.82
#